data_5fc910f2f43b03dfb24bd04ff666c195
#
_entry.id   5fc910f2f43b03dfb24bd04ff666c195
#
_cell.length_a   1.000
_cell.length_b   1.000
_cell.length_c   1.000
_cell.angle_alpha   90.00
_cell.angle_beta   90.00
_cell.angle_gamma   90.00
#
_symmetry.space_group_name_H-M   'P 1'
#
loop_
_entity.id
_entity.type
_entity.pdbx_description
1 polymer ?
#
loop_
_entity_poly.entity_id
_entity_poly.type
_entity_poly.pdbx_seq_one_letter_code
_entity_poly.pdbx_strand_id
1 'polypeptide(L)'
;MSYRISILDKSPLAAGETAAQALARTLTLAQHAEAWGYHRFWVAEHHNTDQLASPSPELVIAWLLGHTRRIRLGSGGVMLQHYSPYKVAENFNLLAALAPGRIDLGVGLAACRSPPAPCSRACIKRRKGPLPISWRSWITGCR
;
A
#
# COMPACT_ATOMS: atom_id res chain seq x y z
N MET A 1 28.41 5.73 8.89
CA MET A 1 27.03 6.05 8.44
C MET A 1 26.19 4.79 8.53
N SER A 2 25.04 4.82 9.18
CA SER A 2 24.15 3.67 9.28
C SER A 2 23.10 3.77 8.16
N TYR A 3 23.03 2.78 7.27
CA TYR A 3 22.01 2.70 6.22
C TYR A 3 20.74 2.07 6.78
N ARG A 4 19.58 2.59 6.37
CA ARG A 4 18.27 1.99 6.65
C ARG A 4 17.75 1.33 5.38
N ILE A 5 17.62 0.01 5.39
CA ILE A 5 17.16 -0.77 4.24
C ILE A 5 15.69 -1.10 4.44
N SER A 6 14.92 -1.01 3.36
CA SER A 6 13.49 -1.35 3.33
C SER A 6 13.22 -2.37 2.23
N ILE A 7 12.18 -3.18 2.40
CA ILE A 7 11.67 -4.11 1.38
C ILE A 7 10.40 -3.53 0.78
N LEU A 8 10.20 -3.72 -0.53
CA LEU A 8 8.94 -3.51 -1.22
C LEU A 8 8.44 -4.87 -1.71
N ASP A 9 7.26 -5.26 -1.25
CA ASP A 9 6.57 -6.46 -1.73
C ASP A 9 5.36 -6.09 -2.60
N LYS A 10 5.18 -6.85 -3.67
CA LYS A 10 4.05 -6.72 -4.61
C LYS A 10 3.03 -7.84 -4.45
N SER A 11 3.25 -8.77 -3.54
CA SER A 11 2.47 -10.01 -3.38
C SER A 11 2.30 -10.76 -4.71
N PRO A 12 3.40 -11.14 -5.41
CA PRO A 12 3.30 -11.79 -6.71
C PRO A 12 2.71 -13.20 -6.57
N LEU A 13 1.90 -13.63 -7.56
CA LEU A 13 1.43 -15.00 -7.69
C LEU A 13 2.41 -15.81 -8.54
N ALA A 14 2.85 -16.95 -8.01
CA ALA A 14 3.56 -17.95 -8.80
C ALA A 14 2.57 -18.77 -9.66
N ALA A 15 3.08 -19.49 -10.66
CA ALA A 15 2.24 -20.33 -11.49
C ALA A 15 1.50 -21.37 -10.63
N GLY A 16 0.18 -21.42 -10.74
CA GLY A 16 -0.69 -22.32 -9.96
C GLY A 16 -0.93 -21.91 -8.50
N GLU A 17 -0.39 -20.77 -8.07
CA GLU A 17 -0.59 -20.25 -6.71
C GLU A 17 -1.91 -19.47 -6.59
N THR A 18 -2.59 -19.64 -5.46
CA THR A 18 -3.78 -18.85 -5.11
C THR A 18 -3.37 -17.51 -4.48
N ALA A 19 -4.25 -16.49 -4.54
CA ALA A 19 -4.04 -15.21 -3.87
C ALA A 19 -3.81 -15.38 -2.35
N ALA A 20 -4.51 -16.33 -1.71
CA ALA A 20 -4.34 -16.62 -0.29
C ALA A 20 -2.91 -17.12 0.03
N GLN A 21 -2.35 -17.97 -0.81
CA GLN A 21 -0.98 -18.48 -0.65
C GLN A 21 0.05 -17.36 -0.88
N ALA A 22 -0.14 -16.52 -1.90
CA ALA A 22 0.73 -15.37 -2.16
C ALA A 22 0.73 -14.39 -0.97
N LEU A 23 -0.45 -14.08 -0.41
CA LEU A 23 -0.57 -13.22 0.77
C LEU A 23 0.06 -13.87 2.02
N ALA A 24 -0.10 -15.17 2.23
CA ALA A 24 0.57 -15.89 3.32
C ALA A 24 2.11 -15.80 3.21
N ARG A 25 2.64 -15.88 1.98
CA ARG A 25 4.06 -15.66 1.71
C ARG A 25 4.49 -14.22 1.99
N THR A 26 3.66 -13.22 1.65
CA THR A 26 3.88 -11.81 2.01
C THR A 26 3.98 -11.64 3.52
N LEU A 27 3.11 -12.28 4.30
CA LEU A 27 3.18 -12.28 5.76
C LEU A 27 4.50 -12.87 6.27
N THR A 28 4.86 -14.06 5.78
CA THR A 28 6.10 -14.73 6.16
C THR A 28 7.32 -13.83 5.85
N LEU A 29 7.33 -13.18 4.69
CA LEU A 29 8.39 -12.25 4.31
C LEU A 29 8.45 -11.04 5.24
N ALA A 30 7.31 -10.47 5.64
CA ALA A 30 7.26 -9.34 6.57
C ALA A 30 7.81 -9.71 7.95
N GLN A 31 7.48 -10.91 8.45
CA GLN A 31 8.01 -11.44 9.71
C GLN A 31 9.53 -11.68 9.65
N HIS A 32 10.02 -12.24 8.55
CA HIS A 32 11.46 -12.39 8.34
C HIS A 32 12.17 -11.04 8.22
N ALA A 33 11.58 -10.08 7.50
CA ALA A 33 12.12 -8.73 7.38
C ALA A 33 12.25 -8.05 8.76
N GLU A 34 11.27 -8.27 9.65
CA GLU A 34 11.34 -7.80 11.03
C GLU A 34 12.47 -8.49 11.80
N ALA A 35 12.59 -9.80 11.68
CA ALA A 35 13.63 -10.58 12.36
C ALA A 35 15.06 -10.19 11.89
N TRP A 36 15.21 -9.92 10.59
CA TRP A 36 16.47 -9.49 9.99
C TRP A 36 16.81 -8.01 10.23
N GLY A 37 15.92 -7.25 10.87
CA GLY A 37 16.17 -5.86 11.23
C GLY A 37 15.99 -4.86 10.11
N TYR A 38 15.20 -5.19 9.08
CA TYR A 38 14.81 -4.21 8.07
C TYR A 38 14.03 -3.07 8.71
N HIS A 39 14.28 -1.86 8.22
CA HIS A 39 13.66 -0.66 8.76
C HIS A 39 12.17 -0.58 8.45
N ARG A 40 11.77 -0.98 7.23
CA ARG A 40 10.40 -0.84 6.75
C ARG A 40 10.05 -1.90 5.73
N PHE A 41 8.78 -2.29 5.71
CA PHE A 41 8.17 -3.14 4.71
C PHE A 41 7.07 -2.35 3.97
N TRP A 42 7.25 -2.20 2.67
CA TRP A 42 6.31 -1.52 1.80
C TRP A 42 5.41 -2.53 1.10
N VAL A 43 4.11 -2.25 1.07
CA VAL A 43 3.11 -3.01 0.32
C VAL A 43 2.72 -2.21 -0.91
N ALA A 44 2.89 -2.79 -2.10
CA ALA A 44 2.52 -2.15 -3.35
C ALA A 44 1.02 -2.32 -3.65
N GLU A 45 0.47 -1.42 -4.46
CA GLU A 45 -0.90 -1.48 -4.96
C GLU A 45 -0.91 -1.76 -6.46
N HIS A 46 -1.66 -2.80 -6.88
CA HIS A 46 -1.82 -3.14 -8.29
C HIS A 46 -3.25 -3.60 -8.56
N HIS A 47 -3.81 -3.11 -9.66
CA HIS A 47 -5.18 -3.41 -10.09
C HIS A 47 -5.19 -4.13 -11.43
N ASN A 48 -6.29 -4.85 -11.69
CA ASN A 48 -6.57 -5.50 -12.98
C ASN A 48 -5.43 -6.39 -13.48
N THR A 49 -4.90 -7.24 -12.61
CA THR A 49 -3.85 -8.21 -12.91
C THR A 49 -4.13 -9.52 -12.17
N ASP A 50 -3.85 -10.63 -12.84
CA ASP A 50 -3.89 -11.99 -12.30
C ASP A 50 -2.56 -12.43 -11.69
N GLN A 51 -1.54 -11.57 -11.77
CA GLN A 51 -0.17 -11.87 -11.33
C GLN A 51 0.17 -11.34 -9.93
N LEU A 52 -0.69 -10.50 -9.36
CA LEU A 52 -0.41 -9.81 -8.08
C LEU A 52 -1.66 -9.83 -7.20
N ALA A 53 -1.48 -10.15 -5.91
CA ALA A 53 -2.57 -10.39 -4.96
C ALA A 53 -2.95 -9.16 -4.12
N SER A 54 -2.28 -8.01 -4.27
CA SER A 54 -2.50 -6.83 -3.42
C SER A 54 -3.14 -5.65 -4.19
N PRO A 55 -4.48 -5.56 -4.26
CA PRO A 55 -5.16 -4.37 -4.80
C PRO A 55 -5.43 -3.29 -3.75
N SER A 56 -5.28 -3.58 -2.45
CA SER A 56 -5.61 -2.70 -1.33
C SER A 56 -4.53 -2.77 -0.25
N PRO A 57 -3.46 -1.97 -0.36
CA PRO A 57 -2.32 -2.05 0.54
C PRO A 57 -2.70 -1.79 2.00
N GLU A 58 -3.69 -0.94 2.28
CA GLU A 58 -4.16 -0.64 3.64
C GLU A 58 -4.73 -1.88 4.36
N LEU A 59 -5.41 -2.77 3.63
CA LEU A 59 -5.94 -4.01 4.19
C LEU A 59 -4.82 -5.00 4.49
N VAL A 60 -3.87 -5.14 3.59
CA VAL A 60 -2.68 -6.00 3.79
C VAL A 60 -1.86 -5.46 4.96
N ILE A 61 -1.63 -4.15 5.06
CA ILE A 61 -0.95 -3.52 6.18
C ILE A 61 -1.66 -3.81 7.50
N ALA A 62 -2.99 -3.65 7.57
CA ALA A 62 -3.76 -3.97 8.77
C ALA A 62 -3.55 -5.42 9.23
N TRP A 63 -3.55 -6.36 8.28
CA TRP A 63 -3.31 -7.77 8.57
C TRP A 63 -1.87 -8.01 9.05
N LEU A 64 -0.87 -7.43 8.40
CA LEU A 64 0.53 -7.53 8.80
C LEU A 64 0.80 -6.93 10.18
N LEU A 65 0.10 -5.85 10.56
CA LEU A 65 0.19 -5.24 11.89
C LEU A 65 -0.15 -6.22 13.00
N GLY A 66 -1.16 -7.06 12.80
CA GLY A 66 -1.56 -8.09 13.77
C GLY A 66 -0.50 -9.18 13.96
N HIS A 67 0.44 -9.33 13.02
CA HIS A 67 1.42 -10.41 12.98
C HIS A 67 2.89 -9.96 13.11
N THR A 68 3.13 -8.66 13.25
CA THR A 68 4.45 -8.05 13.45
C THR A 68 4.44 -7.10 14.64
N ARG A 69 5.60 -6.78 15.22
CA ARG A 69 5.70 -6.02 16.48
C ARG A 69 6.46 -4.70 16.35
N ARG A 70 7.48 -4.62 15.50
CA ARG A 70 8.45 -3.51 15.48
C ARG A 70 8.62 -2.88 14.10
N ILE A 71 8.61 -3.69 13.04
CA ILE A 71 8.85 -3.20 11.69
C ILE A 71 7.83 -2.15 11.30
N ARG A 72 8.28 -1.09 10.64
CA ARG A 72 7.38 -0.10 10.05
C ARG A 72 6.71 -0.70 8.82
N LEU A 73 5.43 -0.43 8.65
CA LEU A 73 4.65 -0.89 7.50
C LEU A 73 4.14 0.33 6.74
N GLY A 74 4.17 0.26 5.43
CA GLY A 74 3.70 1.38 4.63
C GLY A 74 3.20 0.97 3.25
N SER A 75 2.41 1.84 2.63
CA SER A 75 2.00 1.68 1.24
C SER A 75 3.06 2.22 0.29
N GLY A 76 3.43 1.44 -0.71
CA GLY A 76 4.45 1.83 -1.68
C GLY A 76 3.98 1.79 -3.13
N GLY A 77 2.94 2.58 -3.49
CA GLY A 77 2.10 3.58 -2.81
C GLY A 77 0.63 3.46 -3.18
N VAL A 78 -0.21 4.13 -2.42
CA VAL A 78 -1.64 4.22 -2.73
C VAL A 78 -1.86 5.00 -4.03
N MET A 79 -2.63 4.45 -4.95
CA MET A 79 -2.99 5.10 -6.21
C MET A 79 -4.17 6.06 -6.00
N LEU A 80 -3.88 7.29 -5.54
CA LEU A 80 -4.89 8.28 -5.15
C LEU A 80 -5.92 8.59 -6.24
N GLN A 81 -5.63 8.35 -7.51
CA GLN A 81 -6.57 8.58 -8.60
C GLN A 81 -7.80 7.65 -8.54
N HIS A 82 -7.74 6.55 -7.78
CA HIS A 82 -8.83 5.58 -7.63
C HIS A 82 -9.69 5.83 -6.38
N TYR A 83 -9.27 6.69 -5.46
CA TYR A 83 -9.88 6.84 -4.14
C TYR A 83 -10.29 8.26 -3.82
N SER A 84 -11.26 8.37 -2.89
CA SER A 84 -11.44 9.61 -2.15
C SER A 84 -10.22 9.81 -1.24
N PRO A 85 -9.56 10.92 -1.36
CA PRO A 85 -8.41 11.24 -0.53
C PRO A 85 -8.71 11.30 0.96
N TYR A 86 -9.88 11.82 1.29
CA TYR A 86 -10.37 11.84 2.66
C TYR A 86 -10.42 10.42 3.24
N LYS A 87 -10.93 9.45 2.46
CA LYS A 87 -11.02 8.06 2.91
C LYS A 87 -9.64 7.42 3.10
N VAL A 88 -8.69 7.73 2.23
CA VAL A 88 -7.30 7.26 2.40
C VAL A 88 -6.70 7.83 3.69
N ALA A 89 -6.90 9.13 3.95
CA ALA A 89 -6.43 9.75 5.20
C ALA A 89 -7.06 9.11 6.43
N GLU A 90 -8.38 8.85 6.44
CA GLU A 90 -9.06 8.16 7.53
C GLU A 90 -8.47 6.76 7.79
N ASN A 91 -8.27 5.96 6.74
CA ASN A 91 -7.74 4.61 6.86
C ASN A 91 -6.33 4.63 7.46
N PHE A 92 -5.44 5.51 6.98
CA PHE A 92 -4.08 5.59 7.49
C PHE A 92 -3.98 6.22 8.88
N ASN A 93 -4.87 7.15 9.24
CA ASN A 93 -4.99 7.65 10.61
C ASN A 93 -5.43 6.53 11.57
N LEU A 94 -6.38 5.69 11.15
CA LEU A 94 -6.80 4.53 11.94
C LEU A 94 -5.65 3.53 12.12
N LEU A 95 -4.92 3.21 11.05
CA LEU A 95 -3.75 2.34 11.13
C LEU A 95 -2.68 2.91 12.07
N ALA A 96 -2.43 4.21 11.99
CA ALA A 96 -1.47 4.90 12.87
C ALA A 96 -1.92 4.90 14.34
N ALA A 97 -3.22 4.98 14.62
CA ALA A 97 -3.77 4.84 15.95
C ALA A 97 -3.63 3.41 16.50
N LEU A 98 -3.81 2.40 15.66
CA LEU A 98 -3.62 0.99 16.02
C LEU A 98 -2.15 0.61 16.28
N ALA A 99 -1.22 1.26 15.57
CA ALA A 99 0.21 1.00 15.69
C ALA A 99 1.03 2.31 15.66
N PRO A 100 1.05 3.08 16.76
CA PRO A 100 1.74 4.37 16.81
C PRO A 100 3.21 4.27 16.40
N GLY A 101 3.63 5.18 15.53
CA GLY A 101 5.01 5.27 15.05
C GLY A 101 5.44 4.19 14.04
N ARG A 102 4.54 3.28 13.63
CA ARG A 102 4.87 2.18 12.72
C ARG A 102 4.30 2.31 11.31
N ILE A 103 3.47 3.29 11.05
CA ILE A 103 2.74 3.43 9.77
C ILE A 103 3.35 4.54 8.91
N ASP A 104 3.44 4.25 7.62
CA ASP A 104 3.88 5.20 6.60
C ASP A 104 2.89 5.20 5.42
N LEU A 105 2.42 6.36 5.02
CA LEU A 105 1.62 6.55 3.82
C LEU A 105 2.52 6.97 2.65
N GLY A 106 2.77 6.06 1.73
CA GLY A 106 3.28 6.38 0.41
C GLY A 106 2.14 6.53 -0.59
N VAL A 107 2.19 7.54 -1.42
CA VAL A 107 1.22 7.78 -2.48
C VAL A 107 1.90 7.72 -3.85
N GLY A 108 1.17 7.25 -4.84
CA GLY A 108 1.65 7.10 -6.20
C GLY A 108 0.62 7.53 -7.24
N LEU A 109 1.13 7.87 -8.40
CA LEU A 109 0.33 8.07 -9.60
C LEU A 109 0.79 6.99 -10.59
N ALA A 110 -0.02 5.96 -10.78
CA ALA A 110 0.24 4.98 -11.83
C ALA A 110 -0.59 5.27 -13.06
N ALA A 111 -0.04 4.98 -14.23
CA ALA A 111 -0.85 4.93 -15.44
C ALA A 111 -1.86 3.78 -15.30
N CYS A 112 -3.16 4.10 -15.34
CA CYS A 112 -4.20 3.10 -15.43
C CYS A 112 -3.96 2.29 -16.71
N ARG A 113 -3.56 1.01 -16.59
CA ARG A 113 -3.70 0.08 -17.71
C ARG A 113 -5.20 -0.01 -17.98
N SER A 114 -5.61 0.28 -19.20
CA SER A 114 -7.02 0.28 -19.59
C SER A 114 -7.70 -1.00 -19.09
N PRO A 115 -8.79 -0.89 -18.32
CA PRO A 115 -9.54 -2.06 -17.90
C PRO A 115 -10.11 -2.78 -19.13
N PRO A 116 -10.32 -4.10 -19.07
CA PRO A 116 -11.05 -4.79 -20.14
C PRO A 116 -12.43 -4.16 -20.33
N ALA A 117 -12.91 -4.15 -21.55
CA ALA A 117 -14.06 -3.39 -22.08
C ALA A 117 -15.34 -3.21 -21.21
N PRO A 118 -15.75 -4.11 -20.29
CA PRO A 118 -16.93 -3.87 -19.47
C PRO A 118 -16.77 -2.83 -18.36
N CYS A 119 -15.54 -2.49 -17.97
CA CYS A 119 -15.25 -1.55 -16.89
C CYS A 119 -15.03 -0.11 -17.35
N SER A 120 -15.23 0.18 -18.65
CA SER A 120 -14.93 1.47 -19.28
C SER A 120 -15.79 2.66 -18.78
N ARG A 121 -16.88 2.42 -18.05
CA ARG A 121 -17.72 3.49 -17.48
C ARG A 121 -17.31 3.94 -16.06
N ALA A 122 -16.46 3.19 -15.37
CA ALA A 122 -16.01 3.50 -14.01
C ALA A 122 -14.60 4.12 -13.99
N CYS A 123 -13.90 4.19 -15.11
CA CYS A 123 -12.62 4.88 -15.18
C CYS A 123 -12.88 6.39 -15.05
N ILE A 124 -12.74 6.88 -13.83
CA ILE A 124 -12.89 8.29 -13.47
C ILE A 124 -12.13 9.13 -14.49
N LYS A 125 -12.86 10.04 -15.17
CA LYS A 125 -12.30 11.04 -16.07
C LYS A 125 -11.06 11.63 -15.41
N ARG A 126 -9.89 11.49 -16.05
CA ARG A 126 -8.64 12.13 -15.63
C ARG A 126 -8.95 13.57 -15.26
N ARG A 127 -8.87 13.93 -14.00
CA ARG A 127 -8.76 15.33 -13.63
C ARG A 127 -7.37 15.79 -14.09
N LYS A 128 -7.36 16.47 -15.24
CA LYS A 128 -6.19 17.24 -15.68
C LYS A 128 -6.14 18.50 -14.82
N GLY A 129 -5.33 18.51 -13.79
CA GLY A 129 -5.11 19.68 -12.95
C GLY A 129 -4.20 19.37 -11.76
N PRO A 130 -3.52 20.36 -11.19
CA PRO A 130 -2.72 20.18 -9.98
C PRO A 130 -3.64 19.78 -8.82
N LEU A 131 -3.14 18.91 -7.93
CA LEU A 131 -3.84 18.53 -6.70
C LEU A 131 -4.22 19.80 -5.92
N PRO A 132 -5.45 19.87 -5.35
CA PRO A 132 -5.85 21.02 -4.55
C PRO A 132 -4.85 21.31 -3.43
N ILE A 133 -4.56 22.58 -3.18
CA ILE A 133 -3.59 23.06 -2.17
C ILE A 133 -3.87 22.55 -0.76
N SER A 134 -5.15 22.23 -0.46
CA SER A 134 -5.59 21.63 0.82
C SER A 134 -4.92 20.29 1.18
N TRP A 135 -4.31 19.62 0.23
CA TRP A 135 -3.60 18.35 0.43
C TRP A 135 -2.23 18.48 1.06
N ARG A 136 -1.55 19.61 0.80
CA ARG A 136 -0.18 19.82 1.32
C ARG A 136 -0.16 19.94 2.84
N SER A 137 -1.21 20.49 3.44
CA SER A 137 -1.30 20.67 4.88
C SER A 137 -1.56 19.38 5.67
N TRP A 138 -2.20 18.39 5.04
CA TRP A 138 -2.51 17.10 5.69
C TRP A 138 -1.34 16.12 5.68
N ILE A 139 -0.53 16.15 4.63
CA ILE A 139 0.65 15.26 4.51
C ILE A 139 1.77 15.70 5.46
N THR A 140 1.86 16.99 5.79
CA THR A 140 2.89 17.53 6.70
C THR A 140 2.51 17.47 8.18
N GLY A 141 1.25 17.18 8.51
CA GLY A 141 0.75 17.13 9.89
C GLY A 141 0.98 15.82 10.64
N CYS A 142 1.37 14.73 9.97
CA CYS A 142 1.76 13.48 10.61
C CYS A 142 3.26 13.52 10.99
N ARG A 143 3.58 14.19 12.10
CA ARG A 143 4.87 14.06 12.80
C ARG A 143 4.72 13.15 14.00
#